data_4984c3805d416f0e0fafd5469c0f0d52
#
_entry.id   4984c3805d416f0e0fafd5469c0f0d52
#
_cell.length_a   1.000
_cell.length_b   1.000
_cell.length_c   1.000
_cell.angle_alpha   90.00
_cell.angle_beta   90.00
_cell.angle_gamma   90.00
#
_symmetry.space_group_name_H-M   'P 1'
#
loop_
_entity.id
_entity.type
_entity.pdbx_description
1 polymer ?
#
loop_
_entity_poly.entity_id
_entity_poly.type
_entity_poly.pdbx_seq_one_letter_code
_entity_poly.pdbx_strand_id
1 'polypeptide(L)'
;MKIAFITSSAEPGKDGMGDYTLSLAAALSGIGHEVLAVGLNDRWLADQSAVVSGKNADGVLLERCPQGLPYGERIGRVAARLRDFGADWASFQMSCYAYHPKGLFFGLNRHLPKLAAAVENWQVMFQELWIAFQKDSTLKQRLVGMLQRLSIKGGVRALRPKLFHTSTPLFRAMLKTIGIGASILPLAGSIPVNPDPGTDWFLGLLGPVENMGAPLALDQRSGHLVVGFFGAIYPNWEPEPFFSSLRKVAQKTGRKITILAAGRMGGGGEEIWERLVPAYPDFHFQKLGELSFGRVSQYLRNLDIGIAATPWLAIGKSSATAAMLDHGIPVMVTRNDCQPRQRLDIEPPSNPLLILAEHDVTERILAGFPRHEPRHTARDLAEEFVRRMEQLKSAPRTGR
;
A
#
# COMPACT_ATOMS: atom_id res chain seq x y z
N MET A 1 -21.94 -12.21 -5.84
CA MET A 1 -21.94 -11.09 -6.83
C MET A 1 -20.80 -11.28 -7.81
N LYS A 2 -20.93 -10.69 -8.99
CA LYS A 2 -19.84 -10.54 -9.97
C LYS A 2 -19.21 -9.16 -9.83
N ILE A 3 -17.96 -9.11 -9.40
CA ILE A 3 -17.26 -7.86 -9.09
C ILE A 3 -16.05 -7.71 -10.02
N ALA A 4 -15.94 -6.57 -10.71
CA ALA A 4 -14.81 -6.28 -11.57
C ALA A 4 -13.95 -5.16 -10.99
N PHE A 5 -12.63 -5.31 -11.02
CA PHE A 5 -11.66 -4.28 -10.67
C PHE A 5 -10.95 -3.77 -11.90
N ILE A 6 -10.79 -2.45 -12.01
CA ILE A 6 -9.98 -1.79 -13.03
C ILE A 6 -8.81 -1.11 -12.33
N THR A 7 -7.60 -1.65 -12.51
CA THR A 7 -6.35 -1.14 -11.94
C THR A 7 -5.36 -0.75 -13.05
N SER A 8 -4.21 -0.16 -12.68
CA SER A 8 -3.15 0.14 -13.66
C SER A 8 -2.54 -1.13 -14.22
N SER A 9 -2.02 -1.99 -13.36
CA SER A 9 -1.41 -3.27 -13.69
C SER A 9 -1.96 -4.38 -12.82
N ALA A 10 -2.02 -5.58 -13.34
CA ALA A 10 -2.35 -6.80 -12.61
C ALA A 10 -1.14 -7.78 -12.55
N GLU A 11 0.09 -7.26 -12.69
CA GLU A 11 1.32 -8.02 -12.49
C GLU A 11 1.68 -8.06 -10.99
N PRO A 12 1.72 -9.23 -10.35
CA PRO A 12 2.04 -9.34 -8.94
C PRO A 12 3.45 -8.81 -8.59
N GLY A 13 3.56 -8.09 -7.46
CA GLY A 13 4.82 -7.57 -6.93
C GLY A 13 5.43 -6.41 -7.72
N LYS A 14 4.71 -5.83 -8.68
CA LYS A 14 5.23 -4.73 -9.52
C LYS A 14 4.63 -3.38 -9.21
N ASP A 15 3.41 -3.34 -8.70
CA ASP A 15 2.64 -2.12 -8.48
C ASP A 15 1.79 -2.27 -7.21
N GLY A 16 2.02 -1.43 -6.21
CA GLY A 16 1.30 -1.51 -4.92
C GLY A 16 -0.22 -1.36 -5.05
N MET A 17 -0.73 -0.62 -6.05
CA MET A 17 -2.16 -0.55 -6.34
C MET A 17 -2.68 -1.85 -6.96
N GLY A 18 -1.89 -2.45 -7.85
CA GLY A 18 -2.16 -3.77 -8.43
C GLY A 18 -2.17 -4.86 -7.35
N ASP A 19 -1.16 -4.90 -6.50
CA ASP A 19 -1.04 -5.88 -5.41
C ASP A 19 -2.21 -5.77 -4.41
N TYR A 20 -2.59 -4.56 -4.01
CA TYR A 20 -3.79 -4.34 -3.21
C TYR A 20 -5.05 -4.86 -3.91
N THR A 21 -5.20 -4.55 -5.20
CA THR A 21 -6.36 -4.97 -5.98
C THR A 21 -6.45 -6.49 -6.08
N LEU A 22 -5.33 -7.17 -6.33
CA LEU A 22 -5.27 -8.62 -6.42
C LEU A 22 -5.52 -9.29 -5.06
N SER A 23 -4.98 -8.74 -3.96
CA SER A 23 -5.23 -9.21 -2.60
C SER A 23 -6.72 -9.12 -2.23
N LEU A 24 -7.36 -7.97 -2.50
CA LEU A 24 -8.80 -7.80 -2.28
C LEU A 24 -9.63 -8.72 -3.18
N ALA A 25 -9.25 -8.87 -4.45
CA ALA A 25 -9.90 -9.75 -5.40
C ALA A 25 -9.83 -11.23 -4.96
N ALA A 26 -8.67 -11.68 -4.48
CA ALA A 26 -8.47 -13.01 -3.93
C ALA A 26 -9.35 -13.25 -2.68
N ALA A 27 -9.39 -12.28 -1.76
CA ALA A 27 -10.22 -12.35 -0.56
C ALA A 27 -11.72 -12.42 -0.90
N LEU A 28 -12.18 -11.64 -1.88
CA LEU A 28 -13.56 -11.69 -2.38
C LEU A 28 -13.89 -13.02 -3.05
N SER A 29 -12.97 -13.58 -3.84
CA SER A 29 -13.11 -14.93 -4.40
C SER A 29 -13.22 -15.98 -3.30
N GLY A 30 -12.39 -15.87 -2.25
CA GLY A 30 -12.40 -16.77 -1.08
C GLY A 30 -13.68 -16.72 -0.24
N ILE A 31 -14.48 -15.64 -0.32
CA ILE A 31 -15.80 -15.53 0.32
C ILE A 31 -16.96 -15.75 -0.67
N GLY A 32 -16.69 -16.34 -1.82
CA GLY A 32 -17.70 -16.84 -2.75
C GLY A 32 -18.19 -15.86 -3.80
N HIS A 33 -17.44 -14.79 -4.11
CA HIS A 33 -17.75 -13.89 -5.22
C HIS A 33 -16.98 -14.28 -6.49
N GLU A 34 -17.58 -14.05 -7.66
CA GLU A 34 -16.87 -14.12 -8.94
C GLU A 34 -16.15 -12.79 -9.17
N VAL A 35 -14.85 -12.84 -9.42
CA VAL A 35 -14.02 -11.62 -9.53
C VAL A 35 -13.23 -11.59 -10.81
N LEU A 36 -13.26 -10.43 -11.47
CA LEU A 36 -12.44 -10.08 -12.62
C LEU A 36 -11.52 -8.91 -12.25
N ALA A 37 -10.22 -9.05 -12.40
CA ALA A 37 -9.25 -7.97 -12.26
C ALA A 37 -8.66 -7.59 -13.62
N VAL A 38 -8.74 -6.30 -13.98
CA VAL A 38 -8.27 -5.77 -15.26
C VAL A 38 -7.13 -4.78 -15.03
N GLY A 39 -5.96 -5.10 -15.54
CA GLY A 39 -4.83 -4.18 -15.68
C GLY A 39 -5.03 -3.32 -16.94
N LEU A 40 -5.57 -2.10 -16.78
CA LEU A 40 -5.91 -1.22 -17.90
C LEU A 40 -4.68 -0.56 -18.57
N ASN A 41 -3.57 -0.44 -17.85
CA ASN A 41 -2.38 0.30 -18.28
C ASN A 41 -1.12 -0.49 -17.95
N ASP A 42 -1.09 -1.78 -18.33
CA ASP A 42 -0.07 -2.70 -17.88
C ASP A 42 1.24 -2.55 -18.68
N ARG A 43 2.23 -1.94 -18.04
CA ARG A 43 3.57 -1.72 -18.60
C ARG A 43 4.51 -2.91 -18.45
N TRP A 44 4.10 -3.93 -17.73
CA TRP A 44 4.92 -5.09 -17.38
C TRP A 44 4.69 -6.28 -18.31
N LEU A 45 3.76 -6.16 -19.25
CA LEU A 45 3.59 -7.15 -20.30
C LEU A 45 4.82 -7.16 -21.21
N ALA A 46 5.35 -8.34 -21.51
CA ALA A 46 6.46 -8.50 -22.45
C ALA A 46 6.06 -8.07 -23.87
N ASP A 47 4.85 -8.45 -24.30
CA ASP A 47 4.26 -8.00 -25.55
C ASP A 47 3.31 -6.82 -25.29
N GLN A 48 3.70 -5.64 -25.74
CA GLN A 48 2.92 -4.41 -25.62
C GLN A 48 1.86 -4.24 -26.72
N SER A 49 1.65 -5.24 -27.56
CA SER A 49 0.64 -5.25 -28.64
C SER A 49 -0.55 -6.15 -28.36
N ALA A 50 -0.43 -7.11 -27.44
CA ALA A 50 -1.44 -8.13 -27.16
C ALA A 50 -2.01 -8.05 -25.75
N VAL A 51 -3.34 -8.21 -25.65
CA VAL A 51 -4.05 -8.39 -24.36
C VAL A 51 -3.84 -9.82 -23.87
N VAL A 52 -3.52 -9.97 -22.59
CA VAL A 52 -3.36 -11.28 -21.95
C VAL A 52 -4.54 -11.53 -21.02
N SER A 53 -5.19 -12.69 -21.18
CA SER A 53 -6.29 -13.13 -20.31
C SER A 53 -5.93 -14.45 -19.64
N GLY A 54 -6.41 -14.65 -18.42
CA GLY A 54 -6.14 -15.86 -17.66
C GLY A 54 -6.97 -15.95 -16.38
N LYS A 55 -6.56 -16.88 -15.52
CA LYS A 55 -7.09 -17.05 -14.17
C LYS A 55 -5.92 -17.34 -13.24
N ASN A 56 -5.86 -16.68 -12.08
CA ASN A 56 -4.81 -16.94 -11.10
C ASN A 56 -5.18 -18.12 -10.16
N ALA A 57 -4.26 -18.48 -9.28
CA ALA A 57 -4.44 -19.57 -8.32
C ALA A 57 -5.61 -19.35 -7.34
N ASP A 58 -5.95 -18.07 -7.05
CA ASP A 58 -7.05 -17.70 -6.16
C ASP A 58 -8.43 -17.70 -6.85
N GLY A 59 -8.48 -18.12 -8.12
CA GLY A 59 -9.72 -18.18 -8.88
C GLY A 59 -10.16 -16.85 -9.50
N VAL A 60 -9.37 -15.79 -9.37
CA VAL A 60 -9.64 -14.47 -9.97
C VAL A 60 -9.38 -14.50 -11.47
N LEU A 61 -10.37 -14.07 -12.26
CA LEU A 61 -10.18 -13.86 -13.69
C LEU A 61 -9.30 -12.62 -13.91
N LEU A 62 -8.34 -12.74 -14.81
CA LEU A 62 -7.40 -11.66 -15.13
C LEU A 62 -7.53 -11.24 -16.57
N GLU A 63 -7.43 -9.94 -16.82
CA GLU A 63 -7.21 -9.37 -18.14
C GLU A 63 -6.20 -8.24 -18.04
N ARG A 64 -5.17 -8.24 -18.91
CA ARG A 64 -4.09 -7.29 -18.87
C ARG A 64 -3.97 -6.59 -20.22
N CYS A 65 -4.27 -5.29 -20.24
CA CYS A 65 -4.19 -4.46 -21.44
C CYS A 65 -2.83 -3.75 -21.48
N PRO A 66 -2.02 -3.93 -22.51
CA PRO A 66 -0.71 -3.31 -22.60
C PRO A 66 -0.81 -1.79 -22.70
N GLN A 67 0.14 -1.10 -22.06
CA GLN A 67 0.21 0.37 -22.05
C GLN A 67 0.39 0.96 -23.45
N GLY A 68 1.01 0.21 -24.37
CA GLY A 68 1.27 0.62 -25.76
C GLY A 68 0.02 0.86 -26.60
N LEU A 69 -1.11 0.23 -26.26
CA LEU A 69 -2.37 0.41 -27.00
C LEU A 69 -3.04 1.76 -26.67
N PRO A 70 -3.72 2.40 -27.66
CA PRO A 70 -4.48 3.62 -27.42
C PRO A 70 -5.57 3.44 -26.36
N TYR A 71 -5.85 4.47 -25.55
CA TYR A 71 -6.91 4.41 -24.53
C TYR A 71 -8.28 3.99 -25.09
N GLY A 72 -8.66 4.49 -26.26
CA GLY A 72 -9.95 4.16 -26.88
C GLY A 72 -10.10 2.66 -27.17
N GLU A 73 -9.02 2.01 -27.61
CA GLU A 73 -9.00 0.57 -27.87
C GLU A 73 -9.05 -0.22 -26.57
N ARG A 74 -8.15 0.06 -25.60
CA ARG A 74 -8.15 -0.59 -24.27
C ARG A 74 -9.51 -0.50 -23.59
N ILE A 75 -10.08 0.69 -23.51
CA ILE A 75 -11.40 0.93 -22.92
C ILE A 75 -12.50 0.19 -23.68
N GLY A 76 -12.39 0.11 -25.03
CA GLY A 76 -13.33 -0.64 -25.84
C GLY A 76 -13.35 -2.13 -25.48
N ARG A 77 -12.17 -2.73 -25.37
CA ARG A 77 -12.00 -4.13 -24.98
C ARG A 77 -12.49 -4.39 -23.57
N VAL A 78 -12.05 -3.56 -22.62
CA VAL A 78 -12.48 -3.70 -21.20
C VAL A 78 -13.99 -3.53 -21.05
N ALA A 79 -14.62 -2.58 -21.74
CA ALA A 79 -16.08 -2.41 -21.70
C ALA A 79 -16.83 -3.63 -22.27
N ALA A 80 -16.31 -4.27 -23.33
CA ALA A 80 -16.87 -5.52 -23.83
C ALA A 80 -16.69 -6.65 -22.78
N ARG A 81 -15.50 -6.81 -22.24
CA ARG A 81 -15.19 -7.82 -21.22
C ARG A 81 -16.06 -7.69 -19.96
N LEU A 82 -16.33 -6.47 -19.51
CA LEU A 82 -17.21 -6.22 -18.36
C LEU A 82 -18.66 -6.66 -18.62
N ARG A 83 -19.16 -6.42 -19.83
CA ARG A 83 -20.50 -6.88 -20.26
C ARG A 83 -20.57 -8.40 -20.35
N ASP A 84 -19.58 -9.03 -20.99
CA ASP A 84 -19.51 -10.49 -21.14
C ASP A 84 -19.37 -11.18 -19.76
N PHE A 85 -18.64 -10.58 -18.84
CA PHE A 85 -18.53 -11.06 -17.45
C PHE A 85 -19.85 -10.88 -16.70
N GLY A 86 -20.66 -9.90 -17.07
CA GLY A 86 -21.91 -9.57 -16.39
C GLY A 86 -21.68 -8.97 -15.00
N ALA A 87 -20.77 -8.01 -14.89
CA ALA A 87 -20.41 -7.41 -13.59
C ALA A 87 -21.60 -6.72 -12.92
N ASP A 88 -21.91 -7.09 -11.67
CA ASP A 88 -22.89 -6.41 -10.81
C ASP A 88 -22.33 -5.06 -10.34
N TRP A 89 -21.03 -5.03 -10.04
CA TRP A 89 -20.25 -3.88 -9.60
C TRP A 89 -18.91 -3.81 -10.30
N ALA A 90 -18.48 -2.60 -10.62
CA ALA A 90 -17.11 -2.35 -11.04
C ALA A 90 -16.42 -1.34 -10.11
N SER A 91 -15.18 -1.61 -9.75
CA SER A 91 -14.33 -0.79 -8.90
C SER A 91 -13.19 -0.20 -9.71
N PHE A 92 -13.12 1.12 -9.82
CA PHE A 92 -12.02 1.81 -10.49
C PHE A 92 -10.97 2.23 -9.45
N GLN A 93 -9.77 1.66 -9.56
CA GLN A 93 -8.65 1.97 -8.69
C GLN A 93 -7.95 3.23 -9.19
N MET A 94 -8.06 4.32 -8.44
CA MET A 94 -7.62 5.65 -8.85
C MET A 94 -6.32 6.04 -8.16
N SER A 95 -5.26 6.19 -8.94
CA SER A 95 -4.05 6.93 -8.58
C SER A 95 -3.71 7.88 -9.72
N CYS A 96 -3.34 9.10 -9.42
CA CYS A 96 -3.03 10.10 -10.45
C CYS A 96 -1.94 9.61 -11.41
N TYR A 97 -0.89 8.98 -10.89
CA TYR A 97 0.28 8.57 -11.68
C TYR A 97 0.15 7.19 -12.33
N ALA A 98 -0.85 6.43 -11.98
CA ALA A 98 -1.07 5.09 -12.52
C ALA A 98 -1.41 5.07 -14.01
N TYR A 99 -2.02 6.13 -14.51
CA TYR A 99 -2.54 6.23 -15.87
C TYR A 99 -1.84 7.28 -16.72
N HIS A 100 -1.03 8.17 -16.12
CA HIS A 100 -0.32 9.22 -16.86
C HIS A 100 0.92 9.70 -16.08
N PRO A 101 2.10 9.89 -16.72
CA PRO A 101 3.35 10.24 -16.03
C PRO A 101 3.29 11.53 -15.21
N LYS A 102 2.44 12.48 -15.58
CA LYS A 102 2.20 13.74 -14.84
C LYS A 102 0.90 13.71 -14.03
N GLY A 103 0.22 12.57 -13.94
CA GLY A 103 -1.07 12.45 -13.27
C GLY A 103 -2.24 13.20 -13.93
N LEU A 104 -2.13 13.51 -15.23
CA LEU A 104 -3.09 14.30 -16.02
C LEU A 104 -3.82 13.38 -17.01
N PHE A 105 -4.75 12.59 -16.53
CA PHE A 105 -5.42 11.56 -17.35
C PHE A 105 -6.69 12.06 -18.11
N PHE A 106 -6.66 13.31 -18.60
CA PHE A 106 -7.75 13.85 -19.43
C PHE A 106 -8.00 13.01 -20.69
N GLY A 107 -6.94 12.42 -21.28
CA GLY A 107 -7.08 11.51 -22.42
C GLY A 107 -7.90 10.27 -22.08
N LEU A 108 -7.66 9.66 -20.91
CA LEU A 108 -8.45 8.54 -20.40
C LEU A 108 -9.91 8.97 -20.14
N ASN A 109 -10.14 10.14 -19.53
CA ASN A 109 -11.46 10.64 -19.16
C ASN A 109 -12.43 10.71 -20.34
N ARG A 110 -11.94 10.98 -21.55
CA ARG A 110 -12.75 11.03 -22.78
C ARG A 110 -13.40 9.69 -23.11
N HIS A 111 -12.80 8.60 -22.66
CA HIS A 111 -13.24 7.24 -22.96
C HIS A 111 -14.00 6.58 -21.78
N LEU A 112 -13.92 7.12 -20.55
CA LEU A 112 -14.62 6.60 -19.38
C LEU A 112 -16.14 6.48 -19.53
N PRO A 113 -16.86 7.34 -20.28
CA PRO A 113 -18.30 7.13 -20.52
C PRO A 113 -18.63 5.78 -21.15
N LYS A 114 -17.72 5.22 -21.98
CA LYS A 114 -17.88 3.89 -22.57
C LYS A 114 -17.77 2.78 -21.50
N LEU A 115 -16.87 2.94 -20.52
CA LEU A 115 -16.82 2.06 -19.36
C LEU A 115 -18.05 2.21 -18.48
N ALA A 116 -18.47 3.45 -18.19
CA ALA A 116 -19.64 3.74 -17.38
C ALA A 116 -20.90 3.07 -17.91
N ALA A 117 -21.04 3.01 -19.25
CA ALA A 117 -22.16 2.33 -19.90
C ALA A 117 -22.10 0.79 -19.85
N ALA A 118 -20.98 0.19 -19.48
CA ALA A 118 -20.82 -1.26 -19.44
C ALA A 118 -21.30 -1.91 -18.14
N VAL A 119 -21.35 -1.15 -17.02
CA VAL A 119 -21.77 -1.62 -15.69
C VAL A 119 -22.62 -0.53 -15.04
N GLU A 120 -23.70 -0.93 -14.39
CA GLU A 120 -24.62 0.03 -13.73
C GLU A 120 -24.03 0.64 -12.44
N ASN A 121 -23.29 -0.16 -11.69
CA ASN A 121 -22.81 0.23 -10.36
C ASN A 121 -21.30 0.38 -10.36
N TRP A 122 -20.83 1.60 -10.13
CA TRP A 122 -19.41 1.93 -10.04
C TRP A 122 -19.04 2.39 -8.66
N GLN A 123 -17.88 1.91 -8.19
CA GLN A 123 -17.17 2.39 -7.03
C GLN A 123 -15.80 2.93 -7.48
N VAL A 124 -15.32 3.99 -6.83
CA VAL A 124 -13.94 4.47 -7.02
C VAL A 124 -13.19 4.35 -5.71
N MET A 125 -12.02 3.71 -5.75
CA MET A 125 -11.04 3.69 -4.68
C MET A 125 -9.92 4.67 -5.00
N PHE A 126 -9.78 5.73 -4.20
CA PHE A 126 -8.71 6.71 -4.33
C PHE A 126 -7.51 6.27 -3.48
N GLN A 127 -6.45 5.80 -4.12
CA GLN A 127 -5.22 5.34 -3.47
C GLN A 127 -4.13 6.42 -3.43
N GLU A 128 -4.08 7.28 -4.45
CA GLU A 128 -3.25 8.48 -4.50
C GLU A 128 -4.03 9.64 -5.09
N LEU A 129 -3.78 10.83 -4.56
CA LEU A 129 -4.41 12.06 -5.00
C LEU A 129 -3.40 13.01 -5.66
N TRP A 130 -3.77 14.26 -5.79
CA TRP A 130 -2.94 15.30 -6.40
C TRP A 130 -1.78 15.74 -5.50
N ILE A 131 -0.72 16.22 -6.13
CA ILE A 131 0.41 16.86 -5.45
C ILE A 131 0.08 18.29 -5.00
N ALA A 132 1.04 18.92 -4.32
CA ALA A 132 0.98 20.33 -3.89
C ALA A 132 -0.15 20.65 -2.90
N PHE A 133 -0.50 19.70 -2.07
CA PHE A 133 -1.37 19.93 -0.92
C PHE A 133 -0.59 20.43 0.31
N GLN A 134 0.75 20.33 0.31
CA GLN A 134 1.63 20.78 1.39
C GLN A 134 1.99 22.28 1.29
N LYS A 135 2.39 22.88 2.43
CA LYS A 135 2.72 24.31 2.54
C LYS A 135 3.91 24.72 1.67
N ASP A 136 4.94 23.90 1.62
CA ASP A 136 6.22 24.10 0.92
C ASP A 136 6.15 23.88 -0.60
N SER A 137 4.96 23.58 -1.12
CA SER A 137 4.78 23.29 -2.54
C SER A 137 5.07 24.51 -3.44
N THR A 138 5.88 24.32 -4.47
CA THR A 138 6.23 25.34 -5.47
C THR A 138 5.03 25.75 -6.32
N LEU A 139 5.11 26.92 -6.99
CA LEU A 139 4.06 27.39 -7.92
C LEU A 139 3.81 26.38 -9.06
N LYS A 140 4.87 25.78 -9.60
CA LYS A 140 4.78 24.75 -10.65
C LYS A 140 4.01 23.52 -10.14
N GLN A 141 4.34 23.04 -8.95
CA GLN A 141 3.62 21.92 -8.33
C GLN A 141 2.14 22.26 -8.08
N ARG A 142 1.84 23.49 -7.65
CA ARG A 142 0.46 23.97 -7.43
C ARG A 142 -0.37 23.98 -8.71
N LEU A 143 0.21 24.41 -9.82
CA LEU A 143 -0.44 24.35 -11.12
C LEU A 143 -0.74 22.91 -11.53
N VAL A 144 0.25 22.02 -11.43
CA VAL A 144 0.06 20.58 -11.73
C VAL A 144 -1.00 19.97 -10.82
N GLY A 145 -0.96 20.23 -9.51
CA GLY A 145 -1.96 19.73 -8.58
C GLY A 145 -3.38 20.26 -8.84
N MET A 146 -3.51 21.49 -9.34
CA MET A 146 -4.80 22.02 -9.78
C MET A 146 -5.33 21.26 -11.00
N LEU A 147 -4.49 21.00 -11.99
CA LEU A 147 -4.86 20.24 -13.19
C LEU A 147 -5.20 18.78 -12.84
N GLN A 148 -4.46 18.16 -11.89
CA GLN A 148 -4.77 16.82 -11.39
C GLN A 148 -6.16 16.78 -10.73
N ARG A 149 -6.52 17.78 -9.90
CA ARG A 149 -7.88 17.89 -9.31
C ARG A 149 -8.97 18.01 -10.40
N LEU A 150 -8.73 18.80 -11.44
CA LEU A 150 -9.66 18.89 -12.56
C LEU A 150 -9.79 17.57 -13.31
N SER A 151 -8.68 16.85 -13.50
CA SER A 151 -8.66 15.53 -14.12
C SER A 151 -9.46 14.51 -13.31
N ILE A 152 -9.29 14.48 -11.96
CA ILE A 152 -10.09 13.63 -11.06
C ILE A 152 -11.58 13.97 -11.16
N LYS A 153 -11.96 15.25 -11.07
CA LYS A 153 -13.35 15.68 -11.21
C LYS A 153 -13.95 15.26 -12.56
N GLY A 154 -13.18 15.39 -13.64
CA GLY A 154 -13.56 14.94 -14.96
C GLY A 154 -13.81 13.44 -15.02
N GLY A 155 -12.92 12.65 -14.46
CA GLY A 155 -13.05 11.19 -14.38
C GLY A 155 -14.27 10.75 -13.57
N VAL A 156 -14.48 11.35 -12.40
CA VAL A 156 -15.67 11.08 -11.56
C VAL A 156 -16.97 11.41 -12.29
N ARG A 157 -17.03 12.57 -12.97
CA ARG A 157 -18.21 12.94 -13.78
C ARG A 157 -18.47 11.96 -14.92
N ALA A 158 -17.40 11.51 -15.58
CA ALA A 158 -17.50 10.59 -16.72
C ALA A 158 -17.93 9.18 -16.29
N LEU A 159 -17.42 8.68 -15.17
CA LEU A 159 -17.67 7.33 -14.67
C LEU A 159 -18.98 7.24 -13.87
N ARG A 160 -19.43 8.33 -13.23
CA ARG A 160 -20.66 8.43 -12.39
C ARG A 160 -20.72 7.39 -11.27
N PRO A 161 -19.70 7.27 -10.40
CA PRO A 161 -19.70 6.27 -9.35
C PRO A 161 -20.78 6.52 -8.30
N LYS A 162 -21.31 5.43 -7.74
CA LYS A 162 -22.27 5.45 -6.62
C LYS A 162 -21.56 5.43 -5.26
N LEU A 163 -20.31 4.91 -5.20
CA LEU A 163 -19.50 4.80 -3.98
C LEU A 163 -18.11 5.39 -4.19
N PHE A 164 -17.59 6.03 -3.14
CA PHE A 164 -16.25 6.57 -3.10
C PHE A 164 -15.54 6.08 -1.84
N HIS A 165 -14.37 5.49 -2.02
CA HIS A 165 -13.51 5.08 -0.93
C HIS A 165 -12.11 5.66 -1.05
N THR A 166 -11.42 5.74 0.09
CA THR A 166 -10.00 6.05 0.18
C THR A 166 -9.41 5.39 1.42
N SER A 167 -8.09 5.24 1.46
CA SER A 167 -7.41 4.52 2.54
C SER A 167 -7.06 5.37 3.75
N THR A 168 -7.08 6.72 3.64
CA THR A 168 -6.59 7.58 4.72
C THR A 168 -7.56 8.71 5.07
N PRO A 169 -7.62 9.12 6.36
CA PRO A 169 -8.34 10.34 6.75
C PRO A 169 -7.86 11.60 6.03
N LEU A 170 -6.54 11.69 5.74
CA LEU A 170 -5.97 12.79 4.95
C LEU A 170 -6.62 12.87 3.57
N PHE A 171 -6.67 11.77 2.84
CA PHE A 171 -7.25 11.74 1.48
C PHE A 171 -8.75 11.98 1.51
N ARG A 172 -9.46 11.47 2.54
CA ARG A 172 -10.88 11.79 2.76
C ARG A 172 -11.09 13.30 2.91
N ALA A 173 -10.29 13.96 3.75
CA ALA A 173 -10.36 15.41 3.95
C ALA A 173 -10.00 16.18 2.67
N MET A 174 -9.00 15.74 1.92
CA MET A 174 -8.64 16.33 0.62
C MET A 174 -9.77 16.20 -0.40
N LEU A 175 -10.37 15.02 -0.56
CA LEU A 175 -11.50 14.78 -1.48
C LEU A 175 -12.71 15.64 -1.15
N LYS A 176 -13.00 15.85 0.14
CA LYS A 176 -14.06 16.76 0.60
C LYS A 176 -13.85 18.19 0.10
N THR A 177 -12.59 18.68 -0.05
CA THR A 177 -12.30 20.02 -0.60
C THR A 177 -12.71 20.21 -2.06
N ILE A 178 -12.92 19.12 -2.79
CA ILE A 178 -13.36 19.15 -4.18
C ILE A 178 -14.78 18.62 -4.38
N GLY A 179 -15.55 18.46 -3.28
CA GLY A 179 -16.94 18.03 -3.29
C GLY A 179 -17.16 16.52 -3.43
N ILE A 180 -16.14 15.69 -3.13
CA ILE A 180 -16.25 14.23 -3.15
C ILE A 180 -16.30 13.72 -1.72
N GLY A 181 -17.43 13.14 -1.30
CA GLY A 181 -17.61 12.46 -0.01
C GLY A 181 -17.16 11.01 -0.10
N ALA A 182 -15.95 10.70 0.38
CA ALA A 182 -15.43 9.34 0.41
C ALA A 182 -15.48 8.75 1.82
N SER A 183 -15.75 7.45 1.91
CA SER A 183 -15.63 6.66 3.14
C SER A 183 -14.22 6.06 3.24
N ILE A 184 -13.75 5.81 4.46
CA ILE A 184 -12.49 5.09 4.66
C ILE A 184 -12.71 3.60 4.41
N LEU A 185 -11.88 3.03 3.55
CA LEU A 185 -11.68 1.61 3.35
C LEU A 185 -10.17 1.38 3.51
N PRO A 186 -9.70 0.84 4.64
CA PRO A 186 -8.27 0.72 4.91
C PRO A 186 -7.60 -0.23 3.91
N LEU A 187 -6.28 -0.12 3.77
CA LEU A 187 -5.54 -1.13 3.03
C LEU A 187 -5.33 -2.35 3.93
N ALA A 188 -5.55 -3.55 3.39
CA ALA A 188 -5.00 -4.78 3.95
C ALA A 188 -3.57 -5.00 3.47
N GLY A 189 -2.78 -5.73 4.23
CA GLY A 189 -1.46 -6.18 3.78
C GLY A 189 -1.58 -7.11 2.57
N SER A 190 -0.69 -6.97 1.61
CA SER A 190 -0.62 -7.86 0.44
C SER A 190 0.18 -9.15 0.69
N ILE A 191 0.69 -9.32 1.91
CA ILE A 191 1.50 -10.48 2.31
C ILE A 191 0.65 -11.41 3.14
N PRO A 192 0.29 -12.60 2.65
CA PRO A 192 -0.42 -13.60 3.45
C PRO A 192 0.40 -14.03 4.67
N VAL A 193 -0.27 -14.20 5.81
CA VAL A 193 0.40 -14.69 7.02
C VAL A 193 0.77 -16.15 6.84
N ASN A 194 2.07 -16.46 6.87
CA ASN A 194 2.57 -17.83 6.83
C ASN A 194 2.36 -18.50 8.19
N PRO A 195 1.75 -19.69 8.27
CA PRO A 195 1.60 -20.42 9.54
C PRO A 195 2.96 -20.79 10.16
N ASP A 196 3.97 -21.11 9.34
CA ASP A 196 5.36 -21.30 9.80
C ASP A 196 6.02 -19.96 10.11
N PRO A 197 6.44 -19.71 11.37
CA PRO A 197 7.12 -18.48 11.73
C PRO A 197 8.54 -18.34 11.12
N GLY A 198 9.16 -19.42 10.66
CA GLY A 198 10.49 -19.42 10.06
C GLY A 198 11.60 -19.01 11.02
N THR A 199 11.46 -19.33 12.31
CA THR A 199 12.36 -18.88 13.37
C THR A 199 13.82 -19.30 13.10
N ASP A 200 14.06 -20.54 12.69
CA ASP A 200 15.42 -21.04 12.45
C ASP A 200 16.10 -20.29 11.29
N TRP A 201 15.37 -20.05 10.20
CA TRP A 201 15.90 -19.24 9.11
C TRP A 201 16.23 -17.83 9.57
N PHE A 202 15.34 -17.21 10.35
CA PHE A 202 15.53 -15.85 10.83
C PHE A 202 16.72 -15.75 11.82
N LEU A 203 16.89 -16.73 12.69
CA LEU A 203 18.05 -16.81 13.60
C LEU A 203 19.36 -16.91 12.82
N GLY A 204 19.35 -17.55 11.65
CA GLY A 204 20.49 -17.57 10.74
C GLY A 204 20.92 -16.18 10.23
N LEU A 205 19.99 -15.21 10.16
CA LEU A 205 20.31 -13.82 9.79
C LEU A 205 20.99 -13.03 10.93
N LEU A 206 20.88 -13.48 12.16
CA LEU A 206 21.39 -12.79 13.34
C LEU A 206 22.76 -13.35 13.81
N GLY A 207 23.21 -14.44 13.20
CA GLY A 207 24.49 -15.08 13.50
C GLY A 207 25.69 -14.18 13.16
N PRO A 208 26.87 -14.43 13.76
CA PRO A 208 28.07 -13.66 13.48
C PRO A 208 28.49 -13.83 12.01
N VAL A 209 28.87 -12.72 11.36
CA VAL A 209 29.32 -12.68 9.95
C VAL A 209 30.54 -13.61 9.74
N GLU A 210 31.35 -13.82 10.78
CA GLU A 210 32.53 -14.68 10.76
C GLU A 210 32.21 -16.18 10.70
N ASN A 211 30.99 -16.56 11.11
CA ASN A 211 30.49 -17.94 11.07
C ASN A 211 29.25 -18.03 10.16
N MET A 212 29.36 -17.63 8.91
CA MET A 212 28.27 -17.75 7.95
C MET A 212 27.75 -19.19 7.88
N GLY A 213 26.59 -19.44 8.51
CA GLY A 213 25.90 -20.72 8.49
C GLY A 213 25.51 -21.32 9.84
N ALA A 214 26.06 -20.85 10.96
CA ALA A 214 25.58 -21.27 12.27
C ALA A 214 24.45 -20.33 12.75
N PRO A 215 23.19 -20.79 12.86
CA PRO A 215 22.13 -19.96 13.38
C PRO A 215 22.39 -19.57 14.83
N LEU A 216 21.98 -18.36 15.21
CA LEU A 216 21.98 -17.92 16.60
C LEU A 216 21.10 -18.88 17.42
N ALA A 217 21.55 -19.29 18.58
CA ALA A 217 20.73 -20.11 19.46
C ALA A 217 19.51 -19.32 19.95
N LEU A 218 18.37 -19.99 20.11
CA LEU A 218 17.08 -19.34 20.43
C LEU A 218 17.13 -18.54 21.74
N ASP A 219 17.86 -19.04 22.75
CA ASP A 219 18.08 -18.37 24.03
C ASP A 219 18.87 -17.06 23.90
N GLN A 220 19.71 -16.93 22.87
CA GLN A 220 20.48 -15.72 22.58
C GLN A 220 19.68 -14.65 21.82
N ARG A 221 18.50 -15.00 21.28
CA ARG A 221 17.64 -14.06 20.52
C ARG A 221 17.27 -12.82 21.35
N SER A 222 17.07 -12.98 22.65
CA SER A 222 16.75 -11.89 23.58
C SER A 222 17.86 -10.83 23.69
N GLY A 223 19.10 -11.20 23.40
CA GLY A 223 20.25 -10.29 23.32
C GLY A 223 20.24 -9.37 22.09
N HIS A 224 19.30 -9.53 21.18
CA HIS A 224 19.16 -8.69 19.99
C HIS A 224 17.88 -7.85 20.03
N LEU A 225 17.96 -6.61 19.52
CA LEU A 225 16.81 -5.80 19.12
C LEU A 225 16.82 -5.72 17.61
N VAL A 226 15.86 -6.38 16.97
CA VAL A 226 15.80 -6.49 15.51
C VAL A 226 14.76 -5.53 14.96
N VAL A 227 15.23 -4.59 14.17
CA VAL A 227 14.43 -3.52 13.57
C VAL A 227 14.42 -3.69 12.06
N GLY A 228 13.25 -3.63 11.43
CA GLY A 228 13.14 -3.99 10.05
C GLY A 228 12.40 -2.98 9.16
N PHE A 229 12.91 -2.87 7.92
CA PHE A 229 12.24 -2.18 6.81
C PHE A 229 11.61 -3.19 5.89
N PHE A 230 10.43 -2.85 5.37
CA PHE A 230 9.81 -3.59 4.29
C PHE A 230 9.40 -2.66 3.14
N GLY A 231 9.95 -2.90 1.95
CA GLY A 231 9.68 -2.13 0.74
C GLY A 231 10.48 -0.82 0.63
N ALA A 232 9.89 0.18 -0.04
CA ALA A 232 10.60 1.39 -0.43
C ALA A 232 10.84 2.36 0.74
N ILE A 233 12.03 2.96 0.75
CA ILE A 233 12.41 4.07 1.61
C ILE A 233 12.44 5.35 0.76
N TYR A 234 11.80 6.41 1.24
CA TYR A 234 11.72 7.67 0.50
C TYR A 234 12.97 8.55 0.73
N PRO A 235 13.46 9.28 -0.30
CA PRO A 235 14.73 10.01 -0.22
C PRO A 235 14.77 11.12 0.84
N ASN A 236 13.61 11.66 1.23
CA ASN A 236 13.50 12.73 2.24
C ASN A 236 13.31 12.18 3.66
N TRP A 237 13.68 10.92 3.90
CA TRP A 237 13.61 10.33 5.22
C TRP A 237 14.87 10.65 6.04
N GLU A 238 14.66 11.21 7.24
CA GLU A 238 15.70 11.57 8.21
C GLU A 238 15.57 10.65 9.44
N PRO A 239 16.25 9.50 9.46
CA PRO A 239 16.09 8.49 10.52
C PRO A 239 16.92 8.76 11.78
N GLU A 240 17.84 9.70 11.75
CA GLU A 240 18.87 9.91 12.76
C GLU A 240 18.33 10.03 14.20
N PRO A 241 17.22 10.75 14.48
CA PRO A 241 16.64 10.81 15.83
C PRO A 241 16.24 9.43 16.39
N PHE A 242 15.64 8.61 15.52
CA PHE A 242 15.24 7.25 15.89
C PHE A 242 16.44 6.34 16.09
N PHE A 243 17.43 6.39 15.20
CA PHE A 243 18.65 5.60 15.31
C PHE A 243 19.48 5.99 16.54
N SER A 244 19.51 7.27 16.89
CA SER A 244 20.11 7.74 18.15
C SER A 244 19.41 7.14 19.38
N SER A 245 18.07 7.00 19.34
CA SER A 245 17.32 6.32 20.41
C SER A 245 17.68 4.85 20.50
N LEU A 246 17.82 4.14 19.36
CA LEU A 246 18.26 2.74 19.34
C LEU A 246 19.66 2.56 19.97
N ARG A 247 20.60 3.47 19.69
CA ARG A 247 21.95 3.46 20.31
C ARG A 247 21.88 3.63 21.81
N LYS A 248 21.05 4.52 22.33
CA LYS A 248 20.82 4.66 23.77
C LYS A 248 20.22 3.40 24.39
N VAL A 249 19.29 2.74 23.70
CA VAL A 249 18.74 1.44 24.13
C VAL A 249 19.83 0.39 24.23
N ALA A 250 20.67 0.26 23.19
CA ALA A 250 21.81 -0.67 23.22
C ALA A 250 22.74 -0.42 24.42
N GLN A 251 23.10 0.84 24.66
CA GLN A 251 23.94 1.25 25.79
C GLN A 251 23.33 0.91 27.15
N LYS A 252 22.01 1.10 27.32
CA LYS A 252 21.32 0.79 28.59
C LYS A 252 21.08 -0.68 28.84
N THR A 253 20.93 -1.50 27.79
CA THR A 253 20.51 -2.90 27.91
C THR A 253 21.58 -3.91 27.56
N GLY A 254 22.65 -3.50 26.88
CA GLY A 254 23.64 -4.40 26.29
C GLY A 254 23.16 -5.16 25.07
N ARG A 255 21.94 -4.93 24.59
CA ARG A 255 21.38 -5.62 23.40
C ARG A 255 22.09 -5.15 22.13
N LYS A 256 22.34 -6.09 21.23
CA LYS A 256 22.84 -5.81 19.88
C LYS A 256 21.70 -5.28 19.01
N ILE A 257 21.94 -4.19 18.28
CA ILE A 257 20.96 -3.64 17.33
C ILE A 257 21.21 -4.28 15.96
N THR A 258 20.19 -4.91 15.40
CA THR A 258 20.22 -5.46 14.04
C THR A 258 19.17 -4.75 13.18
N ILE A 259 19.62 -4.17 12.07
CA ILE A 259 18.78 -3.47 11.10
C ILE A 259 18.68 -4.32 9.83
N LEU A 260 17.49 -4.77 9.54
CA LEU A 260 17.22 -5.60 8.35
C LEU A 260 16.37 -4.84 7.34
N ALA A 261 16.63 -5.03 6.05
CA ALA A 261 15.80 -4.46 4.97
C ALA A 261 15.39 -5.55 3.97
N ALA A 262 14.09 -5.75 3.79
CA ALA A 262 13.52 -6.67 2.82
C ALA A 262 12.74 -5.93 1.74
N GLY A 263 12.83 -6.42 0.49
CA GLY A 263 12.21 -5.83 -0.69
C GLY A 263 13.09 -4.80 -1.40
N ARG A 264 12.50 -4.11 -2.38
CA ARG A 264 13.18 -3.07 -3.16
C ARG A 264 13.14 -1.74 -2.41
N MET A 265 14.29 -1.23 -2.00
CA MET A 265 14.36 0.04 -1.26
C MET A 265 14.17 1.29 -2.15
N GLY A 266 14.36 1.18 -3.46
CA GLY A 266 14.38 2.31 -4.38
C GLY A 266 15.70 3.12 -4.29
N GLY A 267 15.95 3.98 -5.28
CA GLY A 267 17.22 4.73 -5.34
C GLY A 267 17.49 5.60 -4.11
N GLY A 268 16.48 6.34 -3.65
CA GLY A 268 16.64 7.16 -2.43
C GLY A 268 16.86 6.35 -1.15
N GLY A 269 16.35 5.11 -1.10
CA GLY A 269 16.57 4.20 0.01
C GLY A 269 18.00 3.65 0.05
N GLU A 270 18.58 3.38 -1.12
CA GLU A 270 19.99 2.95 -1.22
C GLU A 270 20.94 4.02 -0.70
N GLU A 271 20.76 5.29 -1.12
CA GLU A 271 21.57 6.42 -0.65
C GLU A 271 21.49 6.59 0.89
N ILE A 272 20.29 6.44 1.46
CA ILE A 272 20.11 6.53 2.90
C ILE A 272 20.80 5.37 3.62
N TRP A 273 20.69 4.15 3.09
CA TRP A 273 21.36 2.98 3.67
C TRP A 273 22.88 3.14 3.68
N GLU A 274 23.45 3.59 2.56
CA GLU A 274 24.90 3.85 2.45
C GLU A 274 25.38 4.92 3.42
N ARG A 275 24.53 5.87 3.81
CA ARG A 275 24.83 6.89 4.84
C ARG A 275 24.72 6.32 6.24
N LEU A 276 23.73 5.47 6.51
CA LEU A 276 23.46 4.93 7.85
C LEU A 276 24.52 3.92 8.31
N VAL A 277 24.95 3.03 7.44
CA VAL A 277 25.94 1.98 7.79
C VAL A 277 27.21 2.57 8.44
N PRO A 278 27.91 3.53 7.83
CA PRO A 278 29.10 4.12 8.47
C PRO A 278 28.77 5.04 9.65
N ALA A 279 27.56 5.60 9.76
CA ALA A 279 27.15 6.44 10.89
C ALA A 279 26.87 5.62 12.18
N TYR A 280 26.54 4.34 12.02
CA TYR A 280 26.22 3.43 13.13
C TYR A 280 27.02 2.12 13.02
N PRO A 281 28.35 2.17 13.14
CA PRO A 281 29.22 0.99 12.98
C PRO A 281 29.03 -0.05 14.11
N ASP A 282 28.39 0.35 15.20
CA ASP A 282 28.00 -0.48 16.35
C ASP A 282 26.71 -1.30 16.09
N PHE A 283 26.02 -1.06 14.97
CA PHE A 283 24.82 -1.81 14.56
C PHE A 283 25.16 -2.84 13.48
N HIS A 284 24.43 -3.95 13.48
CA HIS A 284 24.50 -4.91 12.39
C HIS A 284 23.46 -4.53 11.31
N PHE A 285 23.93 -4.30 10.07
CA PHE A 285 23.05 -3.95 8.94
C PHE A 285 23.07 -5.07 7.89
N GLN A 286 21.87 -5.50 7.44
CA GLN A 286 21.78 -6.49 6.37
C GLN A 286 20.60 -6.19 5.41
N LYS A 287 20.90 -6.19 4.11
CA LYS A 287 19.89 -6.18 3.04
C LYS A 287 19.56 -7.62 2.66
N LEU A 288 18.27 -7.95 2.68
CA LEU A 288 17.77 -9.29 2.30
C LEU A 288 17.32 -9.34 0.82
N GLY A 289 17.18 -8.17 0.17
CA GLY A 289 16.67 -8.09 -1.19
C GLY A 289 15.19 -8.51 -1.32
N GLU A 290 14.80 -8.90 -2.53
CA GLU A 290 13.45 -9.38 -2.80
C GLU A 290 13.29 -10.82 -2.28
N LEU A 291 12.27 -11.03 -1.45
CA LEU A 291 11.94 -12.32 -0.85
C LEU A 291 10.60 -12.83 -1.39
N SER A 292 10.38 -14.15 -1.37
CA SER A 292 9.05 -14.73 -1.62
C SER A 292 8.06 -14.29 -0.54
N PHE A 293 6.76 -14.28 -0.82
CA PHE A 293 5.72 -13.87 0.15
C PHE A 293 5.82 -14.65 1.46
N GLY A 294 6.07 -15.98 1.39
CA GLY A 294 6.27 -16.79 2.58
C GLY A 294 7.47 -16.34 3.42
N ARG A 295 8.59 -15.99 2.78
CA ARG A 295 9.78 -15.47 3.47
C ARG A 295 9.58 -14.05 3.98
N VAL A 296 8.84 -13.19 3.27
CA VAL A 296 8.46 -11.87 3.81
C VAL A 296 7.62 -12.02 5.06
N SER A 297 6.65 -12.93 5.07
CA SER A 297 5.83 -13.19 6.26
C SER A 297 6.66 -13.67 7.45
N GLN A 298 7.57 -14.63 7.22
CA GLN A 298 8.51 -15.10 8.24
C GLN A 298 9.41 -13.99 8.77
N TYR A 299 9.92 -13.14 7.86
CA TYR A 299 10.71 -11.96 8.23
C TYR A 299 9.91 -11.01 9.14
N LEU A 300 8.70 -10.60 8.72
CA LEU A 300 7.87 -9.68 9.48
C LEU A 300 7.51 -10.22 10.87
N ARG A 301 7.16 -11.50 10.99
CA ARG A 301 6.80 -12.13 12.28
C ARG A 301 7.92 -12.10 13.31
N ASN A 302 9.17 -12.10 12.88
CA ASN A 302 10.33 -12.19 13.76
C ASN A 302 10.99 -10.83 14.08
N LEU A 303 10.52 -9.72 13.49
CA LEU A 303 10.98 -8.37 13.87
C LEU A 303 10.48 -8.00 15.27
N ASP A 304 11.28 -7.23 16.01
CA ASP A 304 10.83 -6.57 17.23
C ASP A 304 10.07 -5.28 16.92
N ILE A 305 10.54 -4.53 15.91
CA ILE A 305 9.98 -3.23 15.49
C ILE A 305 10.07 -3.14 13.97
N GLY A 306 8.96 -2.77 13.34
CA GLY A 306 8.93 -2.33 11.95
C GLY A 306 9.19 -0.82 11.83
N ILE A 307 9.82 -0.38 10.75
CA ILE A 307 9.99 1.05 10.44
C ILE A 307 9.16 1.43 9.21
N ALA A 308 8.40 2.50 9.31
CA ALA A 308 7.69 3.10 8.20
C ALA A 308 8.25 4.49 7.89
N ALA A 309 8.74 4.67 6.64
CA ALA A 309 9.20 5.96 6.12
C ALA A 309 8.07 6.79 5.47
N THR A 310 6.84 6.33 5.55
CA THR A 310 5.65 7.07 5.10
C THR A 310 5.23 8.08 6.16
N PRO A 311 4.91 9.35 5.81
CA PRO A 311 4.47 10.35 6.79
C PRO A 311 3.22 9.92 7.58
N TRP A 312 3.16 10.31 8.86
CA TRP A 312 2.12 9.93 9.81
C TRP A 312 0.69 10.08 9.28
N LEU A 313 0.33 11.27 8.77
CA LEU A 313 -1.01 11.52 8.25
C LEU A 313 -1.37 10.72 6.98
N ALA A 314 -0.36 10.21 6.29
CA ALA A 314 -0.52 9.42 5.07
C ALA A 314 -0.26 7.91 5.28
N ILE A 315 -0.02 7.47 6.52
CA ILE A 315 0.45 6.10 6.82
C ILE A 315 -0.48 5.02 6.29
N GLY A 316 -1.79 5.25 6.32
CA GLY A 316 -2.79 4.30 5.82
C GLY A 316 -2.75 4.04 4.30
N LYS A 317 -1.91 4.76 3.52
CA LYS A 317 -1.66 4.45 2.10
C LYS A 317 -0.54 3.43 1.87
N SER A 318 0.19 3.05 2.92
CA SER A 318 1.36 2.18 2.84
C SER A 318 0.95 0.72 2.97
N SER A 319 1.00 -0.02 1.86
CA SER A 319 0.79 -1.48 1.85
C SER A 319 1.85 -2.22 2.67
N ALA A 320 3.09 -1.71 2.70
CA ALA A 320 4.16 -2.26 3.55
C ALA A 320 3.83 -2.12 5.04
N THR A 321 3.33 -0.94 5.46
CA THR A 321 2.87 -0.74 6.84
C THR A 321 1.68 -1.64 7.16
N ALA A 322 0.70 -1.76 6.26
CA ALA A 322 -0.43 -2.66 6.44
C ALA A 322 0.03 -4.12 6.62
N ALA A 323 1.01 -4.58 5.84
CA ALA A 323 1.60 -5.91 6.01
C ALA A 323 2.27 -6.09 7.37
N MET A 324 3.04 -5.11 7.86
CA MET A 324 3.64 -5.16 9.21
C MET A 324 2.56 -5.25 10.30
N LEU A 325 1.48 -4.46 10.17
CA LEU A 325 0.36 -4.47 11.13
C LEU A 325 -0.40 -5.80 11.10
N ASP A 326 -0.63 -6.39 9.92
CA ASP A 326 -1.24 -7.72 9.78
C ASP A 326 -0.39 -8.81 10.44
N HIS A 327 0.94 -8.63 10.50
CA HIS A 327 1.87 -9.52 11.21
C HIS A 327 2.01 -9.20 12.70
N GLY A 328 1.22 -8.25 13.21
CA GLY A 328 1.08 -7.96 14.64
C GLY A 328 2.29 -7.28 15.26
N ILE A 329 3.20 -6.69 14.47
CA ILE A 329 4.39 -6.01 14.98
C ILE A 329 4.16 -4.51 15.19
N PRO A 330 4.78 -3.89 16.20
CA PRO A 330 4.76 -2.45 16.38
C PRO A 330 5.53 -1.77 15.23
N VAL A 331 4.98 -0.67 14.72
CA VAL A 331 5.58 0.07 13.60
C VAL A 331 5.91 1.49 14.03
N MET A 332 7.20 1.81 14.03
CA MET A 332 7.69 3.17 14.23
C MET A 332 7.49 4.00 12.98
N VAL A 333 6.71 5.06 13.09
CA VAL A 333 6.53 6.06 12.05
C VAL A 333 7.41 7.26 12.39
N THR A 334 8.49 7.43 11.65
CA THR A 334 9.54 8.42 11.97
C THR A 334 9.36 9.74 11.22
N ARG A 335 8.24 9.90 10.48
CA ARG A 335 7.95 11.11 9.70
C ARG A 335 6.61 11.72 10.09
N ASN A 336 6.63 13.00 10.44
CA ASN A 336 5.43 13.82 10.65
C ASN A 336 5.50 15.16 9.88
N ASP A 337 6.22 15.18 8.77
CA ASP A 337 6.49 16.34 7.93
C ASP A 337 5.34 16.71 6.98
N CYS A 338 4.23 15.98 7.02
CA CYS A 338 3.06 16.28 6.21
C CYS A 338 2.27 17.47 6.77
N GLN A 339 2.45 18.66 6.17
CA GLN A 339 1.79 19.89 6.58
C GLN A 339 0.85 20.43 5.50
N PRO A 340 -0.46 20.12 5.54
CA PRO A 340 -1.41 20.63 4.56
C PRO A 340 -1.47 22.16 4.55
N ARG A 341 -1.55 22.75 3.34
CA ARG A 341 -1.68 24.22 3.16
C ARG A 341 -3.00 24.76 3.69
N GLN A 342 -4.06 23.98 3.54
CA GLN A 342 -5.38 24.30 4.05
C GLN A 342 -5.56 23.59 5.38
N ARG A 343 -6.26 24.23 6.30
CA ARG A 343 -6.68 23.55 7.54
C ARG A 343 -7.69 22.46 7.14
N LEU A 344 -7.27 21.22 7.29
CA LEU A 344 -8.09 20.05 7.05
C LEU A 344 -8.45 19.41 8.39
N ASP A 345 -9.67 18.96 8.50
CA ASP A 345 -10.12 18.14 9.63
C ASP A 345 -9.69 16.69 9.37
N ILE A 346 -8.57 16.30 9.99
CA ILE A 346 -7.93 14.99 9.78
C ILE A 346 -7.88 14.28 11.11
N GLU A 347 -8.57 13.16 11.20
CA GLU A 347 -8.42 12.25 12.33
C GLU A 347 -7.02 11.60 12.27
N PRO A 348 -6.25 11.63 13.38
CA PRO A 348 -4.95 10.96 13.40
C PRO A 348 -5.11 9.44 13.29
N PRO A 349 -4.06 8.72 12.83
CA PRO A 349 -4.05 7.26 12.87
C PRO A 349 -4.27 6.75 14.29
N SER A 350 -5.15 5.74 14.45
CA SER A 350 -5.59 5.24 15.76
C SER A 350 -5.18 3.79 16.04
N ASN A 351 -4.46 3.12 15.11
CA ASN A 351 -4.02 1.75 15.35
C ASN A 351 -2.99 1.71 16.49
N PRO A 352 -3.17 0.89 17.55
CA PRO A 352 -2.30 0.87 18.72
C PRO A 352 -0.87 0.38 18.42
N LEU A 353 -0.65 -0.31 17.30
CA LEU A 353 0.67 -0.74 16.84
C LEU A 353 1.42 0.35 16.07
N LEU A 354 0.77 1.46 15.70
CA LEU A 354 1.44 2.60 15.07
C LEU A 354 1.97 3.54 16.15
N ILE A 355 3.27 3.80 16.12
CA ILE A 355 3.96 4.63 17.10
C ILE A 355 4.66 5.77 16.37
N LEU A 356 4.22 7.00 16.64
CA LEU A 356 4.91 8.19 16.13
C LEU A 356 6.20 8.42 16.92
N ALA A 357 7.32 8.52 16.21
CA ALA A 357 8.68 8.66 16.74
C ALA A 357 9.30 9.97 16.24
N GLU A 358 8.75 11.13 16.67
CA GLU A 358 9.28 12.46 16.30
C GLU A 358 10.49 12.89 17.11
N HIS A 359 10.64 12.33 18.32
CA HIS A 359 11.66 12.72 19.29
C HIS A 359 12.38 11.48 19.83
N ASP A 360 13.10 11.63 20.93
CA ASP A 360 13.72 10.51 21.64
C ASP A 360 12.65 9.52 22.14
N VAL A 361 12.70 8.32 21.63
CA VAL A 361 11.77 7.22 21.96
C VAL A 361 12.42 6.13 22.79
N THR A 362 13.60 6.40 23.37
CA THR A 362 14.40 5.43 24.15
C THR A 362 13.55 4.75 25.22
N GLU A 363 12.88 5.52 26.08
CA GLU A 363 12.09 4.96 27.20
C GLU A 363 10.88 4.15 26.72
N ARG A 364 10.28 4.54 25.58
CA ARG A 364 9.20 3.75 24.98
C ARG A 364 9.67 2.41 24.46
N ILE A 365 10.87 2.37 23.85
CA ILE A 365 11.46 1.11 23.36
C ILE A 365 11.83 0.21 24.56
N LEU A 366 12.37 0.78 25.63
CA LEU A 366 12.70 0.04 26.86
C LEU A 366 11.47 -0.54 27.54
N ALA A 367 10.37 0.20 27.58
CA ALA A 367 9.10 -0.28 28.13
C ALA A 367 8.48 -1.40 27.31
N GLY A 368 8.93 -1.58 26.06
CA GLY A 368 8.36 -2.52 25.10
C GLY A 368 7.07 -2.03 24.45
N PHE A 369 6.62 -2.77 23.45
CA PHE A 369 5.41 -2.48 22.70
C PHE A 369 4.47 -3.67 22.68
N PRO A 370 3.15 -3.44 22.65
CA PRO A 370 2.20 -4.52 22.43
C PRO A 370 2.48 -5.20 21.09
N ARG A 371 2.27 -6.49 21.06
CA ARG A 371 2.25 -7.30 19.83
C ARG A 371 0.88 -7.96 19.75
N HIS A 372 0.39 -8.13 18.54
CA HIS A 372 -0.85 -8.87 18.32
C HIS A 372 -0.56 -10.18 17.58
N GLU A 373 -1.45 -11.14 17.71
CA GLU A 373 -1.39 -12.33 16.87
C GLU A 373 -1.51 -11.94 15.39
N PRO A 374 -0.66 -12.49 14.52
CA PRO A 374 -0.73 -12.22 13.09
C PRO A 374 -2.11 -12.54 12.53
N ARG A 375 -2.70 -11.57 11.82
CA ARG A 375 -4.02 -11.71 11.21
C ARG A 375 -4.05 -11.02 9.86
N HIS A 376 -4.26 -11.77 8.80
CA HIS A 376 -4.42 -11.19 7.47
C HIS A 376 -5.80 -10.54 7.34
N THR A 377 -5.83 -9.21 7.24
CA THR A 377 -7.07 -8.42 7.30
C THR A 377 -7.81 -8.32 5.96
N ALA A 378 -7.30 -8.95 4.89
CA ALA A 378 -7.90 -8.87 3.56
C ALA A 378 -9.34 -9.44 3.51
N ARG A 379 -9.64 -10.46 4.32
CA ARG A 379 -10.99 -11.02 4.40
C ARG A 379 -11.97 -10.02 5.01
N ASP A 380 -11.62 -9.41 6.14
CA ASP A 380 -12.45 -8.40 6.81
C ASP A 380 -12.70 -7.21 5.87
N LEU A 381 -11.67 -6.81 5.11
CA LEU A 381 -11.76 -5.77 4.10
C LEU A 381 -12.74 -6.16 2.98
N ALA A 382 -12.68 -7.40 2.51
CA ALA A 382 -13.58 -7.91 1.48
C ALA A 382 -15.04 -7.93 1.97
N GLU A 383 -15.30 -8.40 3.18
CA GLU A 383 -16.62 -8.41 3.80
C GLU A 383 -17.18 -6.99 3.97
N GLU A 384 -16.36 -6.01 4.43
CA GLU A 384 -16.74 -4.62 4.54
C GLU A 384 -17.02 -3.99 3.18
N PHE A 385 -16.21 -4.29 2.16
CA PHE A 385 -16.39 -3.81 0.80
C PHE A 385 -17.74 -4.26 0.22
N VAL A 386 -18.07 -5.54 0.38
CA VAL A 386 -19.36 -6.12 -0.05
C VAL A 386 -20.52 -5.48 0.70
N ARG A 387 -20.42 -5.39 2.04
CA ARG A 387 -21.47 -4.82 2.88
C ARG A 387 -21.85 -3.40 2.43
N ARG A 388 -20.89 -2.57 2.06
CA ARG A 388 -21.14 -1.22 1.55
C ARG A 388 -21.83 -1.19 0.20
N MET A 389 -21.52 -2.14 -0.66
CA MET A 389 -22.21 -2.29 -1.96
C MET A 389 -23.67 -2.73 -1.78
N GLU A 390 -23.94 -3.63 -0.85
CA GLU A 390 -25.26 -4.14 -0.57
C GLU A 390 -26.17 -3.09 0.08
N GLN A 391 -25.65 -2.27 0.97
CA GLN A 391 -26.37 -1.16 1.58
C GLN A 391 -26.96 -0.19 0.55
N LEU A 392 -26.29 0.03 -0.58
CA LEU A 392 -26.80 0.86 -1.65
C LEU A 392 -27.86 0.18 -2.53
N LYS A 393 -27.83 -1.16 -2.62
CA LYS A 393 -28.88 -1.91 -3.33
C LYS A 393 -30.20 -1.90 -2.55
N SER A 394 -30.14 -1.88 -1.22
CA SER A 394 -31.31 -1.91 -0.31
C SER A 394 -31.90 -0.53 0.00
N ALA A 395 -31.19 0.56 -0.31
CA ALA A 395 -31.71 1.92 -0.11
C ALA A 395 -32.90 2.16 -1.05
N PRO A 396 -34.09 2.57 -0.54
CA PRO A 396 -35.23 2.88 -1.39
C PRO A 396 -34.83 3.95 -2.39
N ARG A 397 -35.13 3.72 -3.69
CA ARG A 397 -34.98 4.75 -4.72
C ARG A 397 -35.84 5.95 -4.34
N THR A 398 -35.25 6.91 -3.59
CA THR A 398 -35.90 8.21 -3.40
C THR A 398 -36.01 8.83 -4.79
N GLY A 399 -37.24 8.85 -5.33
CA GLY A 399 -37.58 9.40 -6.63
C GLY A 399 -37.06 10.83 -6.74
N ARG A 400 -36.39 11.10 -7.85
CA ARG A 400 -36.19 12.46 -8.36
C ARG A 400 -37.35 12.85 -9.22
#